data_69a71cf5e1dc92a532f2bd5df762b84b
#
_entry.id   69a71cf5e1dc92a532f2bd5df762b84b
#
_cell.length_a   1.000
_cell.length_b   1.000
_cell.length_c   1.000
_cell.angle_alpha   90.00
_cell.angle_beta   90.00
_cell.angle_gamma   90.00
#
_symmetry.space_group_name_H-M   'P 1'
#
loop_
_entity.id
_entity.type
_entity.pdbx_description
1 polymer ?
#
loop_
_entity_poly.entity_id
_entity_poly.type
_entity_poly.pdbx_seq_one_letter_code
_entity_poly.pdbx_strand_id
1 'polypeptide(L)'
;MRVTPLPEYQAEALLTDTDFAPIDAMLRHEAQEHGLDLHEGHGRSVWCQIETGEFGAKKRGANVLVFARAHRPEWLFGLQETIAHHLAEIMPDKAQAMRWSSLADVGRLPPYFSFARVGEARRIARDFVRLRLHAPDLERLGTEDSIHFRLVLPPEGVAEPEWPRIAPNGQTVWPSGDRALHRPAYTVRAIDLQEGWLDTDIFLHRGGRVTDWVLAGPQGRRIGLSGPGGGGIPQAPRLILAGDETAYPAIARMIERRPDAQGEVWLLGARDDYPMPESPGLRRHHLPGGTAELVRILRADPPQPDSYLWMAAQKSGISALRQLLLAELGHDKALTHLAGYWIA
;
A
#
# COMPACT_ATOMS: atom_id res chain seq x y z
N MET A 1 -28.62 -14.94 10.68
CA MET A 1 -28.01 -13.84 9.91
C MET A 1 -27.37 -12.87 10.92
N ARG A 2 -26.05 -12.81 11.03
CA ARG A 2 -25.39 -11.69 11.72
C ARG A 2 -25.49 -10.50 10.79
N VAL A 3 -26.30 -9.51 11.16
CA VAL A 3 -26.34 -8.23 10.45
C VAL A 3 -25.03 -7.51 10.87
N THR A 4 -24.02 -7.58 10.05
CA THR A 4 -22.84 -6.73 10.23
C THR A 4 -23.31 -5.28 10.08
N PRO A 5 -23.09 -4.40 11.05
CA PRO A 5 -23.49 -3.00 10.91
C PRO A 5 -22.77 -2.39 9.70
N LEU A 6 -23.48 -1.54 8.96
CA LEU A 6 -22.89 -0.80 7.85
C LEU A 6 -21.70 0.04 8.35
N PRO A 7 -20.63 0.18 7.55
CA PRO A 7 -19.53 1.05 7.90
C PRO A 7 -19.98 2.48 8.21
N GLU A 8 -19.31 3.11 9.17
CA GLU A 8 -19.67 4.43 9.71
C GLU A 8 -19.59 5.55 8.66
N TYR A 9 -18.56 5.50 7.81
CA TYR A 9 -18.30 6.52 6.81
C TYR A 9 -18.88 6.08 5.47
N GLN A 10 -19.73 6.93 4.87
CA GLN A 10 -20.46 6.61 3.64
C GLN A 10 -20.45 7.80 2.69
N ALA A 11 -20.38 7.52 1.40
CA ALA A 11 -20.51 8.49 0.32
C ALA A 11 -21.29 7.90 -0.86
N GLU A 12 -22.09 8.72 -1.48
CA GLU A 12 -22.88 8.37 -2.66
C GLU A 12 -22.71 9.45 -3.73
N ALA A 13 -22.75 9.06 -5.01
CA ALA A 13 -22.81 9.99 -6.13
C ALA A 13 -23.83 9.48 -7.16
N LEU A 14 -24.67 10.40 -7.66
CA LEU A 14 -25.68 10.10 -8.68
C LEU A 14 -25.12 10.43 -10.06
N LEU A 15 -25.05 9.41 -10.92
CA LEU A 15 -24.73 9.54 -12.33
C LEU A 15 -26.05 9.63 -13.11
N THR A 16 -26.40 10.82 -13.57
CA THR A 16 -27.64 11.07 -14.32
C THR A 16 -27.53 10.54 -15.74
N ASP A 17 -28.65 10.12 -16.32
CA ASP A 17 -28.78 9.61 -17.70
C ASP A 17 -27.64 8.62 -18.04
N THR A 18 -27.51 7.59 -17.21
CA THR A 18 -26.39 6.65 -17.28
C THR A 18 -26.90 5.21 -17.32
N ASP A 19 -26.42 4.43 -18.30
CA ASP A 19 -26.68 3.01 -18.34
C ASP A 19 -25.92 2.27 -17.24
N PHE A 20 -26.57 1.32 -16.60
CA PHE A 20 -26.01 0.50 -15.54
C PHE A 20 -25.01 -0.55 -16.06
N ALA A 21 -25.23 -1.08 -17.27
CA ALA A 21 -24.48 -2.22 -17.78
C ALA A 21 -22.96 -2.01 -17.87
N PRO A 22 -22.42 -0.86 -18.34
CA PRO A 22 -20.98 -0.63 -18.35
C PRO A 22 -20.36 -0.57 -16.94
N ILE A 23 -21.10 -0.02 -15.95
CA ILE A 23 -20.63 0.09 -14.56
C ILE A 23 -20.66 -1.29 -13.89
N ASP A 24 -21.68 -2.10 -14.13
CA ASP A 24 -21.75 -3.48 -13.68
C ASP A 24 -20.59 -4.31 -14.24
N ALA A 25 -20.28 -4.17 -15.54
CA ALA A 25 -19.17 -4.85 -16.19
C ALA A 25 -17.82 -4.43 -15.59
N MET A 26 -17.62 -3.15 -15.34
CA MET A 26 -16.41 -2.61 -14.68
C MET A 26 -16.23 -3.23 -13.28
N LEU A 27 -17.26 -3.21 -12.43
CA LEU A 27 -17.17 -3.76 -11.07
C LEU A 27 -16.90 -5.27 -11.06
N ARG A 28 -17.47 -6.03 -12.01
CA ARG A 28 -17.19 -7.46 -12.18
C ARG A 28 -15.75 -7.71 -12.63
N HIS A 29 -15.24 -6.89 -13.53
CA HIS A 29 -13.86 -6.96 -13.98
C HIS A 29 -12.88 -6.75 -12.82
N GLU A 30 -13.09 -5.69 -12.03
CA GLU A 30 -12.29 -5.39 -10.84
C GLU A 30 -12.34 -6.52 -9.82
N ALA A 31 -13.54 -7.05 -9.56
CA ALA A 31 -13.68 -8.18 -8.64
C ALA A 31 -12.90 -9.42 -9.12
N GLN A 32 -12.94 -9.71 -10.41
CA GLN A 32 -12.20 -10.85 -11.00
C GLN A 32 -10.68 -10.63 -10.97
N GLU A 33 -10.22 -9.44 -11.39
CA GLU A 33 -8.79 -9.12 -11.46
C GLU A 33 -8.13 -9.13 -10.08
N HIS A 34 -8.82 -8.56 -9.09
CA HIS A 34 -8.30 -8.42 -7.73
C HIS A 34 -8.77 -9.52 -6.77
N GLY A 35 -9.62 -10.46 -7.22
CA GLY A 35 -10.13 -11.55 -6.40
C GLY A 35 -10.98 -11.07 -5.24
N LEU A 36 -11.83 -10.04 -5.49
CA LEU A 36 -12.71 -9.45 -4.48
C LEU A 36 -14.04 -10.21 -4.39
N ASP A 37 -14.65 -10.21 -3.21
CA ASP A 37 -15.97 -10.76 -3.00
C ASP A 37 -17.03 -9.85 -3.65
N LEU A 38 -17.66 -10.35 -4.73
CA LEU A 38 -18.71 -9.65 -5.45
C LEU A 38 -20.09 -10.10 -4.97
N HIS A 39 -20.92 -9.14 -4.66
CA HIS A 39 -22.29 -9.33 -4.21
C HIS A 39 -23.30 -8.71 -5.16
N GLU A 40 -24.48 -9.33 -5.23
CA GLU A 40 -25.60 -8.83 -6.00
C GLU A 40 -26.83 -8.64 -5.11
N GLY A 41 -27.59 -7.59 -5.36
CA GLY A 41 -28.81 -7.27 -4.63
C GLY A 41 -30.03 -7.03 -5.53
N HIS A 42 -31.16 -6.87 -4.89
CA HIS A 42 -32.41 -6.56 -5.59
C HIS A 42 -32.32 -5.24 -6.35
N GLY A 43 -33.00 -5.16 -7.51
CA GLY A 43 -33.14 -3.93 -8.30
C GLY A 43 -31.87 -3.52 -9.06
N ARG A 44 -31.06 -4.49 -9.53
CA ARG A 44 -29.79 -4.27 -10.20
C ARG A 44 -28.85 -3.43 -9.34
N SER A 45 -28.38 -4.01 -8.26
CA SER A 45 -27.27 -3.50 -7.46
C SER A 45 -26.14 -4.52 -7.43
N VAL A 46 -24.90 -4.05 -7.53
CA VAL A 46 -23.69 -4.84 -7.49
C VAL A 46 -22.66 -4.12 -6.65
N TRP A 47 -21.94 -4.84 -5.81
CA TRP A 47 -20.87 -4.25 -5.00
C TRP A 47 -19.79 -5.26 -4.68
N CYS A 48 -18.57 -4.74 -4.48
CA CYS A 48 -17.41 -5.48 -3.99
C CYS A 48 -17.24 -5.21 -2.50
N GLN A 49 -16.97 -6.25 -1.73
CA GLN A 49 -16.59 -6.16 -0.33
C GLN A 49 -15.09 -6.38 -0.21
N ILE A 50 -14.45 -5.53 0.58
CA ILE A 50 -13.02 -5.60 0.91
C ILE A 50 -12.84 -5.43 2.42
N GLU A 51 -11.65 -5.71 2.93
CA GLU A 51 -11.35 -5.61 4.36
C GLU A 51 -11.63 -4.21 4.94
N THR A 52 -11.35 -3.15 4.15
CA THR A 52 -11.50 -1.76 4.58
C THR A 52 -12.90 -1.18 4.40
N GLY A 53 -13.81 -1.89 3.68
CA GLY A 53 -15.17 -1.42 3.40
C GLY A 53 -15.83 -2.09 2.21
N GLU A 54 -16.73 -1.38 1.57
CA GLU A 54 -17.43 -1.84 0.37
C GLU A 54 -17.65 -0.70 -0.62
N PHE A 55 -17.74 -1.03 -1.91
CA PHE A 55 -18.05 -0.08 -2.98
C PHE A 55 -18.85 -0.73 -4.09
N GLY A 56 -19.70 0.05 -4.74
CA GLY A 56 -20.56 -0.52 -5.75
C GLY A 56 -21.48 0.48 -6.42
N ALA A 57 -22.47 -0.07 -7.15
CA ALA A 57 -23.45 0.70 -7.88
C ALA A 57 -24.85 0.10 -7.78
N LYS A 58 -25.86 0.97 -7.88
CA LYS A 58 -27.26 0.60 -7.89
C LYS A 58 -28.02 1.39 -8.97
N LYS A 59 -28.82 0.69 -9.78
CA LYS A 59 -29.69 1.35 -10.76
C LYS A 59 -30.81 2.14 -10.06
N ARG A 60 -31.03 3.39 -10.52
CA ARG A 60 -32.08 4.31 -10.04
C ARG A 60 -32.84 4.94 -11.23
N GLY A 61 -33.78 4.19 -11.78
CA GLY A 61 -34.50 4.63 -13.01
C GLY A 61 -33.55 4.74 -14.20
N ALA A 62 -33.44 5.94 -14.80
CA ALA A 62 -32.51 6.27 -15.88
C ALA A 62 -31.08 6.60 -15.34
N ASN A 63 -30.91 6.61 -14.05
CA ASN A 63 -29.65 7.01 -13.39
C ASN A 63 -28.96 5.80 -12.72
N VAL A 64 -27.69 5.98 -12.33
CA VAL A 64 -26.94 5.02 -11.51
C VAL A 64 -26.44 5.75 -10.26
N LEU A 65 -26.72 5.18 -9.10
CA LEU A 65 -26.13 5.60 -7.83
C LEU A 65 -24.86 4.76 -7.60
N VAL A 66 -23.70 5.39 -7.59
CA VAL A 66 -22.46 4.78 -7.11
C VAL A 66 -22.28 5.09 -5.63
N PHE A 67 -21.72 4.15 -4.86
CA PHE A 67 -21.53 4.31 -3.42
C PHE A 67 -20.21 3.72 -2.96
N ALA A 68 -19.67 4.28 -1.88
CA ALA A 68 -18.55 3.76 -1.12
C ALA A 68 -18.88 3.83 0.37
N ARG A 69 -18.44 2.83 1.14
CA ARG A 69 -18.59 2.77 2.60
C ARG A 69 -17.33 2.20 3.20
N ALA A 70 -16.85 2.78 4.30
CA ALA A 70 -15.63 2.35 4.96
C ALA A 70 -15.67 2.55 6.46
N HIS A 71 -14.76 1.89 7.18
CA HIS A 71 -14.64 1.99 8.63
C HIS A 71 -13.79 3.20 9.07
N ARG A 72 -13.11 3.88 8.12
CA ARG A 72 -12.29 5.08 8.37
C ARG A 72 -12.44 6.09 7.23
N PRO A 73 -12.32 7.40 7.50
CA PRO A 73 -12.48 8.43 6.48
C PRO A 73 -11.44 8.35 5.36
N GLU A 74 -10.19 8.00 5.66
CA GLU A 74 -9.14 7.83 4.65
C GLU A 74 -9.40 6.63 3.73
N TRP A 75 -10.00 5.56 4.25
CA TRP A 75 -10.41 4.41 3.44
C TRP A 75 -11.62 4.73 2.55
N LEU A 76 -12.61 5.46 3.10
CA LEU A 76 -13.72 5.95 2.30
C LEU A 76 -13.22 6.79 1.12
N PHE A 77 -12.29 7.72 1.39
CA PHE A 77 -11.73 8.54 0.34
C PHE A 77 -10.99 7.72 -0.73
N GLY A 78 -10.21 6.72 -0.32
CA GLY A 78 -9.53 5.80 -1.24
C GLY A 78 -10.51 5.04 -2.14
N LEU A 79 -11.64 4.55 -1.59
CA LEU A 79 -12.70 3.90 -2.38
C LEU A 79 -13.37 4.86 -3.35
N GLN A 80 -13.61 6.11 -2.95
CA GLN A 80 -14.14 7.15 -3.84
C GLN A 80 -13.18 7.44 -5.01
N GLU A 81 -11.87 7.53 -4.75
CA GLU A 81 -10.85 7.70 -5.79
C GLU A 81 -10.81 6.51 -6.76
N THR A 82 -10.87 5.28 -6.23
CA THR A 82 -10.89 4.06 -7.04
C THR A 82 -12.08 4.04 -7.99
N ILE A 83 -13.29 4.29 -7.49
CA ILE A 83 -14.49 4.37 -8.34
C ILE A 83 -14.36 5.46 -9.40
N ALA A 84 -13.90 6.65 -9.01
CA ALA A 84 -13.75 7.76 -9.94
C ALA A 84 -12.70 7.48 -11.02
N HIS A 85 -11.62 6.79 -10.67
CA HIS A 85 -10.57 6.37 -11.60
C HIS A 85 -11.11 5.40 -12.66
N HIS A 86 -11.67 4.27 -12.24
CA HIS A 86 -12.21 3.27 -13.17
C HIS A 86 -13.41 3.80 -13.99
N LEU A 87 -14.23 4.65 -13.37
CA LEU A 87 -15.30 5.33 -14.11
C LEU A 87 -14.75 6.25 -15.21
N ALA A 88 -13.60 6.92 -14.97
CA ALA A 88 -12.97 7.77 -15.98
C ALA A 88 -12.44 6.98 -17.19
N GLU A 89 -12.09 5.71 -17.02
CA GLU A 89 -11.66 4.84 -18.13
C GLU A 89 -12.79 4.47 -19.07
N ILE A 90 -14.02 4.29 -18.55
CA ILE A 90 -15.18 3.85 -19.32
C ILE A 90 -16.17 4.98 -19.67
N MET A 91 -16.25 6.02 -18.83
CA MET A 91 -17.18 7.15 -18.93
C MET A 91 -16.53 8.45 -18.45
N PRO A 92 -15.50 9.00 -19.14
CA PRO A 92 -14.71 10.14 -18.66
C PRO A 92 -15.56 11.38 -18.34
N ASP A 93 -16.56 11.68 -19.15
CA ASP A 93 -17.46 12.84 -18.92
C ASP A 93 -18.28 12.68 -17.63
N LYS A 94 -18.78 11.46 -17.37
CA LYS A 94 -19.54 11.16 -16.15
C LYS A 94 -18.65 11.20 -14.91
N ALA A 95 -17.44 10.66 -14.99
CA ALA A 95 -16.45 10.73 -13.92
C ALA A 95 -16.06 12.18 -13.58
N GLN A 96 -15.88 13.04 -14.58
CA GLN A 96 -15.58 14.45 -14.38
C GLN A 96 -16.77 15.22 -13.77
N ALA A 97 -17.99 14.90 -14.19
CA ALA A 97 -19.21 15.53 -13.69
C ALA A 97 -19.66 15.00 -12.33
N MET A 98 -19.15 13.83 -11.89
CA MET A 98 -19.54 13.17 -10.65
C MET A 98 -19.28 14.07 -9.43
N ARG A 99 -20.21 14.04 -8.47
CA ARG A 99 -20.09 14.75 -7.18
C ARG A 99 -20.53 13.83 -6.06
N TRP A 100 -19.63 13.61 -5.13
CA TRP A 100 -19.91 12.80 -3.95
C TRP A 100 -20.69 13.58 -2.89
N SER A 101 -21.58 12.92 -2.18
CA SER A 101 -22.40 13.53 -1.10
C SER A 101 -21.58 14.02 0.09
N SER A 102 -20.37 13.46 0.31
CA SER A 102 -19.49 13.79 1.44
C SER A 102 -18.39 14.80 1.09
N LEU A 103 -18.39 15.39 -0.11
CA LEU A 103 -17.30 16.29 -0.54
C LEU A 103 -17.44 17.70 0.02
N ALA A 104 -16.97 17.89 1.26
CA ALA A 104 -16.78 19.22 1.86
C ALA A 104 -15.40 19.85 1.57
N ASP A 105 -14.44 19.09 1.00
CA ASP A 105 -13.02 19.41 1.07
C ASP A 105 -12.32 19.67 -0.28
N VAL A 106 -13.07 20.09 -1.30
CA VAL A 106 -12.48 20.48 -2.60
C VAL A 106 -11.38 21.53 -2.42
N GLY A 107 -10.23 21.29 -3.02
CA GLY A 107 -9.06 22.17 -2.92
C GLY A 107 -8.19 21.95 -1.68
N ARG A 108 -8.64 21.14 -0.71
CA ARG A 108 -7.85 20.74 0.45
C ARG A 108 -6.90 19.57 0.14
N LEU A 109 -6.00 19.28 1.07
CA LEU A 109 -5.16 18.11 1.02
C LEU A 109 -6.01 16.84 1.18
N PRO A 110 -5.66 15.73 0.49
CA PRO A 110 -6.34 14.44 0.72
C PRO A 110 -6.19 13.98 2.18
N PRO A 111 -7.18 13.28 2.76
CA PRO A 111 -7.16 12.84 4.16
C PRO A 111 -6.03 11.84 4.45
N TYR A 112 -5.51 11.15 3.44
CA TYR A 112 -4.36 10.26 3.56
C TYR A 112 -3.01 10.99 3.38
N PHE A 113 -3.00 12.32 3.32
CA PHE A 113 -1.78 13.13 3.14
C PHE A 113 -1.57 14.07 4.32
N SER A 114 -0.36 14.11 4.85
CA SER A 114 0.06 15.07 5.86
C SER A 114 1.49 15.54 5.62
N PHE A 115 1.91 16.54 6.37
CA PHE A 115 3.29 17.02 6.35
C PHE A 115 4.08 16.46 7.51
N ALA A 116 5.36 16.21 7.26
CA ALA A 116 6.33 15.91 8.29
C ALA A 116 7.56 16.83 8.18
N ARG A 117 8.24 17.00 9.28
CA ARG A 117 9.57 17.60 9.36
C ARG A 117 10.61 16.49 9.52
N VAL A 118 11.65 16.54 8.71
CA VAL A 118 12.77 15.62 8.84
C VAL A 118 13.54 15.91 10.12
N GLY A 119 13.65 14.92 10.98
CA GLY A 119 14.47 14.94 12.19
C GLY A 119 15.87 14.42 11.93
N GLU A 120 16.29 13.43 12.71
CA GLU A 120 17.60 12.78 12.59
C GLU A 120 17.64 11.86 11.36
N ALA A 121 18.77 11.86 10.66
CA ALA A 121 19.16 10.85 9.68
C ALA A 121 20.42 10.16 10.19
N ARG A 122 20.31 8.89 10.62
CA ARG A 122 21.37 8.14 11.27
C ARG A 122 21.72 6.89 10.48
N ARG A 123 23.00 6.70 10.16
CA ARG A 123 23.45 5.45 9.54
C ARG A 123 23.33 4.30 10.54
N ILE A 124 22.66 3.23 10.14
CA ILE A 124 22.39 2.04 10.97
C ILE A 124 23.12 0.79 10.48
N ALA A 125 23.52 0.79 9.20
CA ALA A 125 24.34 -0.24 8.57
C ALA A 125 25.11 0.39 7.39
N ARG A 126 25.94 -0.39 6.72
CA ARG A 126 26.78 0.09 5.62
C ARG A 126 25.99 0.84 4.55
N ASP A 127 24.85 0.27 4.13
CA ASP A 127 24.02 0.80 3.07
C ASP A 127 22.61 1.17 3.56
N PHE A 128 22.43 1.45 4.86
CA PHE A 128 21.16 1.84 5.43
C PHE A 128 21.24 3.09 6.30
N VAL A 129 20.30 4.00 6.09
CA VAL A 129 20.08 5.17 6.93
C VAL A 129 18.68 5.09 7.52
N ARG A 130 18.58 5.20 8.84
CA ARG A 130 17.31 5.44 9.53
C ARG A 130 16.99 6.91 9.53
N LEU A 131 15.82 7.24 8.99
CA LEU A 131 15.32 8.60 8.91
C LEU A 131 14.16 8.76 9.88
N ARG A 132 14.27 9.68 10.83
CA ARG A 132 13.19 10.07 11.73
C ARG A 132 12.38 11.21 11.15
N LEU A 133 11.07 11.10 11.19
CA LEU A 133 10.11 12.07 10.68
C LEU A 133 9.16 12.46 11.80
N HIS A 134 9.01 13.76 12.05
CA HIS A 134 8.09 14.29 13.04
C HIS A 134 6.85 14.87 12.37
N ALA A 135 5.67 14.45 12.82
CA ALA A 135 4.39 14.96 12.33
C ALA A 135 3.32 14.89 13.43
N PRO A 136 2.37 15.83 13.44
CA PRO A 136 1.30 15.87 14.44
C PRO A 136 0.16 14.87 14.16
N ASP A 137 0.13 14.29 12.96
CA ASP A 137 -0.97 13.47 12.44
C ASP A 137 -0.40 12.15 11.88
N LEU A 138 -0.11 11.23 12.79
CA LEU A 138 0.48 9.92 12.48
C LEU A 138 -0.44 8.73 12.78
N GLU A 139 -1.61 8.94 13.38
CA GLU A 139 -2.53 7.88 13.83
C GLU A 139 -2.85 6.92 12.69
N ARG A 140 -3.13 7.45 11.48
CA ARG A 140 -3.43 6.62 10.31
C ARG A 140 -2.29 5.68 9.89
N LEU A 141 -1.02 6.05 10.18
CA LEU A 141 0.18 5.27 9.86
C LEU A 141 0.56 4.30 10.98
N GLY A 142 -0.08 4.39 12.15
CA GLY A 142 0.13 3.54 13.31
C GLY A 142 -0.56 2.17 13.23
N THR A 143 -1.12 1.80 12.09
CA THR A 143 -1.82 0.53 11.89
C THR A 143 -0.89 -0.64 11.59
N GLU A 144 -1.36 -1.87 11.86
CA GLU A 144 -0.74 -3.13 11.45
C GLU A 144 -1.35 -3.71 10.17
N ASP A 145 -2.49 -3.18 9.73
CA ASP A 145 -3.19 -3.63 8.51
C ASP A 145 -2.51 -3.13 7.22
N SER A 146 -1.71 -2.08 7.34
CA SER A 146 -0.95 -1.47 6.23
C SER A 146 0.33 -0.84 6.77
N ILE A 147 1.47 -1.45 6.51
CA ILE A 147 2.73 -1.04 7.12
C ILE A 147 3.59 -0.11 6.27
N HIS A 148 3.09 0.32 5.11
CA HIS A 148 3.82 1.17 4.18
C HIS A 148 3.18 2.55 4.05
N PHE A 149 3.99 3.51 3.63
CA PHE A 149 3.59 4.86 3.27
C PHE A 149 4.43 5.36 2.09
N ARG A 150 4.05 6.46 1.48
CA ARG A 150 4.88 7.14 0.49
C ARG A 150 5.57 8.34 1.11
N LEU A 151 6.88 8.36 0.99
CA LEU A 151 7.68 9.56 1.22
C LEU A 151 7.47 10.49 0.02
N VAL A 152 6.99 11.71 0.26
CA VAL A 152 6.64 12.64 -0.82
C VAL A 152 7.61 13.81 -0.82
N LEU A 153 8.54 13.78 -1.79
CA LEU A 153 9.59 14.78 -1.93
C LEU A 153 9.24 15.77 -3.04
N PRO A 154 9.43 17.08 -2.78
CA PRO A 154 9.29 18.09 -3.82
C PRO A 154 10.35 17.95 -4.92
N PRO A 155 10.13 18.56 -6.10
CA PRO A 155 11.18 18.68 -7.11
C PRO A 155 12.39 19.42 -6.56
N GLU A 156 13.57 19.11 -7.08
CA GLU A 156 14.81 19.78 -6.69
C GLU A 156 14.78 21.26 -7.07
N GLY A 157 15.32 22.10 -6.17
CA GLY A 157 15.42 23.55 -6.41
C GLY A 157 14.10 24.32 -6.30
N VAL A 158 12.97 23.66 -6.04
CA VAL A 158 11.67 24.33 -5.89
C VAL A 158 11.46 24.76 -4.43
N ALA A 159 11.47 26.06 -4.19
CA ALA A 159 11.30 26.62 -2.84
C ALA A 159 9.86 26.46 -2.31
N GLU A 160 8.87 26.67 -3.18
CA GLU A 160 7.45 26.55 -2.87
C GLU A 160 6.80 25.45 -3.72
N PRO A 161 6.87 24.18 -3.29
CA PRO A 161 6.29 23.08 -4.04
C PRO A 161 4.76 23.11 -3.97
N GLU A 162 4.14 22.69 -5.06
CA GLU A 162 2.72 22.37 -5.08
C GLU A 162 2.49 21.00 -4.44
N TRP A 163 1.35 20.88 -3.74
CA TRP A 163 0.97 19.65 -3.05
C TRP A 163 -0.36 19.12 -3.59
N PRO A 164 -0.68 17.85 -3.38
CA PRO A 164 -1.92 17.27 -3.90
C PRO A 164 -3.16 17.99 -3.37
N ARG A 165 -4.20 18.05 -4.19
CA ARG A 165 -5.48 18.67 -3.85
C ARG A 165 -6.64 17.81 -4.30
N ILE A 166 -7.73 17.84 -3.54
CA ILE A 166 -8.98 17.16 -3.88
C ILE A 166 -9.69 17.96 -4.98
N ALA A 167 -9.99 17.30 -6.10
CA ALA A 167 -10.77 17.85 -7.20
C ALA A 167 -12.28 17.84 -6.90
N PRO A 168 -13.11 18.57 -7.68
CA PRO A 168 -14.56 18.56 -7.49
C PRO A 168 -15.27 17.20 -7.64
N ASN A 169 -14.65 16.25 -8.32
CA ASN A 169 -15.14 14.87 -8.46
C ASN A 169 -14.61 13.91 -7.38
N GLY A 170 -13.85 14.39 -6.40
CA GLY A 170 -13.27 13.60 -5.32
C GLY A 170 -11.92 12.96 -5.61
N GLN A 171 -11.41 13.08 -6.82
CA GLN A 171 -10.07 12.57 -7.14
C GLN A 171 -8.98 13.47 -6.57
N THR A 172 -7.85 12.89 -6.21
CA THR A 172 -6.66 13.66 -5.89
C THR A 172 -5.93 14.09 -7.16
N VAL A 173 -5.77 15.39 -7.32
CA VAL A 173 -4.90 15.96 -8.36
C VAL A 173 -3.50 16.12 -7.80
N TRP A 174 -2.57 15.38 -8.37
CA TRP A 174 -1.16 15.47 -8.06
C TRP A 174 -0.46 16.43 -9.03
N PRO A 175 0.51 17.23 -8.56
CA PRO A 175 1.35 18.02 -9.44
C PRO A 175 2.05 17.15 -10.47
N SER A 176 2.18 17.63 -11.71
CA SER A 176 2.73 16.91 -12.86
C SER A 176 3.79 17.72 -13.59
N GLY A 177 4.45 17.12 -14.58
CA GLY A 177 5.54 17.76 -15.33
C GLY A 177 6.68 18.16 -14.41
N ASP A 178 7.21 19.37 -14.59
CA ASP A 178 8.33 19.91 -13.79
C ASP A 178 8.00 20.09 -12.29
N ARG A 179 6.71 20.02 -11.93
CA ARG A 179 6.24 20.11 -10.56
C ARG A 179 5.95 18.76 -9.91
N ALA A 180 6.19 17.68 -10.65
CA ALA A 180 5.89 16.33 -10.18
C ALA A 180 6.64 16.00 -8.88
N LEU A 181 5.89 15.55 -7.88
CA LEU A 181 6.43 15.09 -6.61
C LEU A 181 6.99 13.68 -6.76
N HIS A 182 8.13 13.39 -6.14
CA HIS A 182 8.68 12.04 -6.05
C HIS A 182 8.03 11.30 -4.88
N ARG A 183 7.41 10.14 -5.14
CA ARG A 183 6.54 9.45 -4.19
C ARG A 183 6.88 7.97 -4.00
N PRO A 184 8.10 7.59 -3.64
CA PRO A 184 8.46 6.21 -3.40
C PRO A 184 7.78 5.66 -2.15
N ALA A 185 7.51 4.34 -2.16
CA ALA A 185 6.97 3.65 -1.01
C ALA A 185 8.10 3.25 -0.04
N TYR A 186 7.82 3.40 1.25
CA TYR A 186 8.69 3.01 2.36
C TYR A 186 7.89 2.30 3.45
N THR A 187 8.59 1.60 4.32
CA THR A 187 7.99 0.97 5.50
C THR A 187 7.98 1.93 6.68
N VAL A 188 6.89 2.00 7.42
CA VAL A 188 6.87 2.55 8.78
C VAL A 188 7.62 1.56 9.66
N ARG A 189 8.93 1.78 9.88
CA ARG A 189 9.79 0.85 10.62
C ARG A 189 9.49 0.85 12.12
N ALA A 190 9.27 2.02 12.68
CA ALA A 190 8.81 2.25 14.04
C ALA A 190 7.99 3.53 14.08
N ILE A 191 7.09 3.65 15.05
CA ILE A 191 6.24 4.81 15.23
C ILE A 191 5.93 5.02 16.69
N ASP A 192 5.95 6.27 17.14
CA ASP A 192 5.49 6.68 18.45
C ASP A 192 4.47 7.82 18.26
N LEU A 193 3.22 7.50 18.54
CA LEU A 193 2.10 8.44 18.38
C LEU A 193 2.05 9.50 19.48
N GLN A 194 2.62 9.22 20.66
CA GLN A 194 2.64 10.16 21.78
C GLN A 194 3.72 11.23 21.57
N GLU A 195 4.92 10.79 21.15
CA GLU A 195 6.05 11.67 20.84
C GLU A 195 5.96 12.28 19.43
N GLY A 196 5.02 11.82 18.60
CA GLY A 196 4.75 12.38 17.26
C GLY A 196 5.88 12.15 16.26
N TRP A 197 6.46 10.95 16.23
CA TRP A 197 7.48 10.59 15.24
C TRP A 197 7.26 9.20 14.64
N LEU A 198 7.78 9.02 13.44
CA LEU A 198 8.00 7.71 12.82
C LEU A 198 9.43 7.59 12.29
N ASP A 199 9.95 6.37 12.30
CA ASP A 199 11.21 5.99 11.67
C ASP A 199 10.95 5.18 10.41
N THR A 200 11.77 5.43 9.38
CA THR A 200 11.83 4.63 8.17
C THR A 200 13.29 4.38 7.79
N ASP A 201 13.60 3.18 7.30
CA ASP A 201 14.96 2.82 6.91
C ASP A 201 15.09 2.91 5.39
N ILE A 202 16.05 3.70 4.95
CA ILE A 202 16.37 3.95 3.55
C ILE A 202 17.55 3.06 3.16
N PHE A 203 17.33 2.14 2.21
CA PHE A 203 18.41 1.42 1.56
C PHE A 203 19.11 2.35 0.56
N LEU A 204 20.39 2.53 0.73
CA LEU A 204 21.23 3.40 -0.10
C LEU A 204 21.73 2.64 -1.32
N HIS A 205 21.38 3.10 -2.49
CA HIS A 205 21.86 2.54 -3.74
C HIS A 205 22.23 3.64 -4.73
N ARG A 206 23.16 3.36 -5.62
CA ARG A 206 23.63 4.31 -6.64
C ARG A 206 22.49 4.72 -7.55
N GLY A 207 22.38 6.03 -7.82
CA GLY A 207 21.36 6.61 -8.69
C GLY A 207 19.97 6.72 -8.06
N GLY A 208 19.84 6.41 -6.77
CA GLY A 208 18.58 6.58 -6.04
C GLY A 208 18.37 8.02 -5.62
N ARG A 209 17.30 8.66 -6.11
CA ARG A 209 16.97 10.05 -5.75
C ARG A 209 16.82 10.24 -4.24
N VAL A 210 16.23 9.29 -3.52
CA VAL A 210 16.12 9.37 -2.05
C VAL A 210 17.48 9.14 -1.38
N THR A 211 18.34 8.30 -1.97
CA THR A 211 19.73 8.13 -1.52
C THR A 211 20.46 9.47 -1.54
N ASP A 212 20.46 10.15 -2.68
CA ASP A 212 21.16 11.43 -2.83
C ASP A 212 20.57 12.49 -1.90
N TRP A 213 19.25 12.55 -1.79
CA TRP A 213 18.53 13.47 -0.91
C TRP A 213 18.86 13.25 0.58
N VAL A 214 18.87 11.99 1.06
CA VAL A 214 19.16 11.70 2.48
C VAL A 214 20.61 11.94 2.83
N LEU A 215 21.54 11.68 1.89
CA LEU A 215 22.96 11.94 2.06
C LEU A 215 23.31 13.43 2.02
N ALA A 216 22.48 14.25 1.37
CA ALA A 216 22.63 15.70 1.36
C ALA A 216 22.23 16.41 2.68
N GLY A 217 21.81 15.66 3.71
CA GLY A 217 21.47 16.20 5.03
C GLY A 217 20.14 16.97 5.02
N PRO A 218 18.99 16.27 4.94
CA PRO A 218 17.68 16.91 4.81
C PRO A 218 17.07 17.38 6.13
N GLN A 219 17.79 17.38 7.24
CA GLN A 219 17.28 17.74 8.57
C GLN A 219 16.55 19.09 8.56
N GLY A 220 15.41 19.15 9.23
CA GLY A 220 14.56 20.33 9.31
C GLY A 220 13.70 20.58 8.07
N ARG A 221 13.93 19.89 6.94
CA ARG A 221 13.12 20.06 5.72
C ARG A 221 11.70 19.55 5.94
N ARG A 222 10.73 20.23 5.32
CA ARG A 222 9.33 19.81 5.23
C ARG A 222 9.15 18.90 4.03
N ILE A 223 8.50 17.76 4.25
CA ILE A 223 8.14 16.78 3.23
C ILE A 223 6.69 16.34 3.40
N GLY A 224 6.14 15.62 2.43
CA GLY A 224 4.83 15.00 2.56
C GLY A 224 4.91 13.53 2.94
N LEU A 225 3.87 13.05 3.64
CA LEU A 225 3.59 11.64 3.91
C LEU A 225 2.24 11.28 3.31
N SER A 226 2.17 10.23 2.52
CA SER A 226 0.92 9.74 1.93
C SER A 226 0.73 8.26 2.26
N GLY A 227 -0.43 7.89 2.71
CA GLY A 227 -0.75 6.53 3.15
C GLY A 227 -1.65 6.49 4.38
N PRO A 228 -1.87 5.30 4.95
CA PRO A 228 -1.11 4.05 4.77
C PRO A 228 -1.38 3.35 3.44
N GLY A 229 -0.57 2.35 3.13
CA GLY A 229 -0.73 1.51 1.94
C GLY A 229 0.07 0.21 2.02
N GLY A 230 -0.12 -0.65 1.03
CA GLY A 230 0.49 -1.97 0.99
C GLY A 230 -0.16 -2.97 1.94
N GLY A 231 0.45 -4.14 2.08
CA GLY A 231 -0.01 -5.18 2.99
C GLY A 231 0.34 -4.90 4.45
N GLY A 232 -0.37 -5.58 5.34
CA GLY A 232 -0.18 -5.53 6.77
C GLY A 232 0.76 -6.62 7.31
N ILE A 233 0.73 -6.78 8.64
CA ILE A 233 1.48 -7.81 9.34
C ILE A 233 0.69 -9.12 9.31
N PRO A 234 1.25 -10.20 8.73
CA PRO A 234 0.54 -11.48 8.63
C PRO A 234 0.20 -12.05 10.01
N GLN A 235 -1.00 -12.56 10.18
CA GLN A 235 -1.47 -13.13 11.45
C GLN A 235 -1.35 -14.68 11.51
N ALA A 236 -0.94 -15.32 10.42
CA ALA A 236 -0.75 -16.77 10.40
C ALA A 236 0.36 -17.21 11.37
N PRO A 237 0.21 -18.37 12.04
CA PRO A 237 1.20 -18.86 13.00
C PRO A 237 2.50 -19.33 12.33
N ARG A 238 2.44 -19.73 11.07
CA ARG A 238 3.60 -20.15 10.28
C ARG A 238 3.87 -19.15 9.18
N LEU A 239 5.07 -18.54 9.20
CA LEU A 239 5.48 -17.49 8.25
C LEU A 239 6.71 -17.92 7.45
N ILE A 240 6.69 -17.61 6.17
CA ILE A 240 7.89 -17.56 5.33
C ILE A 240 8.02 -16.13 4.82
N LEU A 241 8.99 -15.41 5.37
CA LEU A 241 9.28 -14.03 5.00
C LEU A 241 10.51 -14.02 4.08
N ALA A 242 10.42 -13.39 2.92
CA ALA A 242 11.56 -13.27 2.02
C ALA A 242 11.65 -11.89 1.39
N GLY A 243 12.87 -11.37 1.23
CA GLY A 243 13.03 -10.10 0.55
C GLY A 243 14.46 -9.66 0.35
N ASP A 244 14.67 -8.80 -0.64
CA ASP A 244 15.94 -8.11 -0.85
C ASP A 244 16.10 -6.93 0.14
N GLU A 245 17.20 -6.21 0.05
CA GLU A 245 17.53 -5.11 0.98
C GLU A 245 16.41 -4.06 1.10
N THR A 246 15.63 -3.85 0.04
CA THR A 246 14.51 -2.89 0.06
C THR A 246 13.36 -3.36 0.96
N ALA A 247 13.24 -4.66 1.20
CA ALA A 247 12.22 -5.29 2.03
C ALA A 247 12.64 -5.52 3.48
N TYR A 248 13.94 -5.42 3.82
CA TYR A 248 14.44 -5.69 5.17
C TYR A 248 13.72 -4.88 6.27
N PRO A 249 13.38 -3.59 6.08
CA PRO A 249 12.63 -2.85 7.09
C PRO A 249 11.24 -3.42 7.38
N ALA A 250 10.55 -3.95 6.36
CA ALA A 250 9.24 -4.58 6.51
C ALA A 250 9.36 -5.93 7.24
N ILE A 251 10.33 -6.77 6.83
CA ILE A 251 10.62 -8.04 7.48
C ILE A 251 10.96 -7.82 8.96
N ALA A 252 11.83 -6.85 9.26
CA ALA A 252 12.18 -6.52 10.63
C ALA A 252 10.97 -6.11 11.48
N ARG A 253 10.08 -5.28 10.95
CA ARG A 253 8.84 -4.90 11.63
C ARG A 253 7.93 -6.09 11.88
N MET A 254 7.78 -6.99 10.90
CA MET A 254 6.98 -8.21 11.05
C MET A 254 7.53 -9.13 12.14
N ILE A 255 8.84 -9.34 12.17
CA ILE A 255 9.49 -10.16 13.21
C ILE A 255 9.21 -9.58 14.61
N GLU A 256 9.37 -8.28 14.79
CA GLU A 256 9.11 -7.62 16.09
C GLU A 256 7.65 -7.71 16.54
N ARG A 257 6.72 -7.66 15.60
CA ARG A 257 5.28 -7.72 15.88
C ARG A 257 4.74 -9.14 16.01
N ARG A 258 5.52 -10.13 15.57
CA ARG A 258 5.14 -11.54 15.59
C ARG A 258 6.19 -12.41 16.32
N PRO A 259 6.41 -12.15 17.63
CA PRO A 259 7.36 -12.93 18.43
C PRO A 259 6.93 -14.40 18.62
N ASP A 260 5.65 -14.71 18.40
CA ASP A 260 5.03 -16.02 18.47
C ASP A 260 5.15 -16.83 17.16
N ALA A 261 5.47 -16.19 16.04
CA ALA A 261 5.50 -16.83 14.73
C ALA A 261 6.61 -17.88 14.63
N GLN A 262 6.30 -18.94 13.87
CA GLN A 262 7.24 -20.01 13.54
C GLN A 262 7.52 -20.00 12.03
N GLY A 263 8.70 -20.43 11.63
CA GLY A 263 9.01 -20.58 10.21
C GLY A 263 10.37 -20.03 9.80
N GLU A 264 10.42 -19.33 8.66
CA GLU A 264 11.70 -18.99 8.04
C GLU A 264 11.75 -17.55 7.53
N VAL A 265 12.93 -16.95 7.58
CA VAL A 265 13.25 -15.62 7.05
C VAL A 265 14.38 -15.76 6.05
N TRP A 266 14.16 -15.38 4.81
CA TRP A 266 15.10 -15.44 3.71
C TRP A 266 15.53 -14.04 3.29
N LEU A 267 16.75 -13.64 3.64
CA LEU A 267 17.33 -12.35 3.27
C LEU A 267 18.04 -12.49 1.92
N LEU A 268 17.42 -11.91 0.88
CA LEU A 268 17.81 -12.06 -0.52
C LEU A 268 18.71 -10.89 -0.94
N GLY A 269 19.97 -10.96 -0.71
CA GLY A 269 20.86 -9.87 -1.10
C GLY A 269 22.28 -10.06 -0.60
N ALA A 270 23.14 -9.11 -0.97
CA ALA A 270 24.55 -9.16 -0.60
C ALA A 270 24.84 -8.61 0.82
N ARG A 271 23.81 -8.04 1.49
CA ARG A 271 23.98 -7.33 2.77
C ARG A 271 23.45 -8.16 3.94
N ASP A 272 24.27 -8.34 4.93
CA ASP A 272 23.97 -9.07 6.16
C ASP A 272 24.13 -8.21 7.44
N ASP A 273 24.49 -6.93 7.27
CA ASP A 273 24.77 -6.00 8.36
C ASP A 273 23.57 -5.16 8.80
N TYR A 274 22.39 -5.33 8.16
CA TYR A 274 21.16 -4.69 8.61
C TYR A 274 20.76 -5.22 10.00
N PRO A 275 20.38 -4.34 10.98
CA PRO A 275 20.02 -4.75 12.33
C PRO A 275 18.66 -5.47 12.37
N MET A 276 18.66 -6.72 11.85
CA MET A 276 17.48 -7.57 11.81
C MET A 276 17.19 -8.11 13.21
N PRO A 277 15.95 -7.96 13.72
CA PRO A 277 15.56 -8.51 15.02
C PRO A 277 15.72 -10.03 15.07
N GLU A 278 16.01 -10.56 16.26
CA GLU A 278 15.99 -11.99 16.50
C GLU A 278 14.60 -12.47 16.89
N SER A 279 14.26 -13.68 16.47
CA SER A 279 13.05 -14.38 16.87
C SER A 279 13.36 -15.85 17.09
N PRO A 280 13.05 -16.43 18.28
CA PRO A 280 13.32 -17.84 18.56
C PRO A 280 12.59 -18.81 17.60
N GLY A 281 11.42 -18.39 17.08
CA GLY A 281 10.59 -19.20 16.21
C GLY A 281 10.88 -19.07 14.72
N LEU A 282 11.62 -18.02 14.29
CA LEU A 282 11.89 -17.72 12.89
C LEU A 282 13.36 -17.97 12.57
N ARG A 283 13.67 -19.02 11.84
CA ARG A 283 15.02 -19.34 11.39
C ARG A 283 15.44 -18.43 10.25
N ARG A 284 16.54 -17.71 10.43
CA ARG A 284 17.06 -16.76 9.45
C ARG A 284 18.08 -17.42 8.52
N HIS A 285 17.94 -17.16 7.22
CA HIS A 285 18.84 -17.56 6.15
C HIS A 285 19.27 -16.34 5.36
N HIS A 286 20.52 -16.33 4.91
CA HIS A 286 21.05 -15.31 4.02
C HIS A 286 21.35 -15.95 2.67
N LEU A 287 20.79 -15.40 1.58
CA LEU A 287 20.90 -15.89 0.21
C LEU A 287 21.53 -14.82 -0.70
N PRO A 288 22.87 -14.79 -0.84
CA PRO A 288 23.55 -13.83 -1.73
C PRO A 288 23.16 -13.98 -3.20
N GLY A 289 22.74 -15.17 -3.62
CA GLY A 289 22.22 -15.45 -4.97
C GLY A 289 20.80 -14.91 -5.22
N GLY A 290 20.19 -14.27 -4.23
CA GLY A 290 18.94 -13.57 -4.35
C GLY A 290 17.74 -14.45 -4.68
N THR A 291 16.76 -13.86 -5.38
CA THR A 291 15.48 -14.51 -5.71
C THR A 291 15.66 -15.80 -6.55
N ALA A 292 16.62 -15.83 -7.46
CA ALA A 292 16.86 -17.03 -8.28
C ALA A 292 17.30 -18.23 -7.45
N GLU A 293 18.07 -18.00 -6.39
CA GLU A 293 18.46 -19.03 -5.45
C GLU A 293 17.26 -19.50 -4.61
N LEU A 294 16.44 -18.60 -4.12
CA LEU A 294 15.21 -18.92 -3.38
C LEU A 294 14.25 -19.75 -4.23
N VAL A 295 14.05 -19.42 -5.50
CA VAL A 295 13.23 -20.21 -6.42
C VAL A 295 13.71 -21.66 -6.53
N ARG A 296 15.03 -21.90 -6.58
CA ARG A 296 15.59 -23.25 -6.62
C ARG A 296 15.34 -24.01 -5.31
N ILE A 297 15.49 -23.34 -4.17
CA ILE A 297 15.26 -23.93 -2.85
C ILE A 297 13.80 -24.30 -2.70
N LEU A 298 12.86 -23.39 -2.93
CA LEU A 298 11.43 -23.64 -2.78
C LEU A 298 10.86 -24.64 -3.79
N ARG A 299 11.52 -24.84 -4.94
CA ARG A 299 11.17 -25.91 -5.88
C ARG A 299 11.60 -27.28 -5.38
N ALA A 300 12.77 -27.37 -4.73
CA ALA A 300 13.31 -28.61 -4.19
C ALA A 300 12.64 -29.01 -2.87
N ASP A 301 12.29 -28.03 -2.04
CA ASP A 301 11.63 -28.18 -0.74
C ASP A 301 10.45 -27.20 -0.65
N PRO A 302 9.26 -27.58 -1.14
CA PRO A 302 8.09 -26.71 -1.16
C PRO A 302 7.63 -26.28 0.24
N PRO A 303 7.10 -25.05 0.38
CA PRO A 303 6.55 -24.59 1.64
C PRO A 303 5.36 -25.45 2.08
N GLN A 304 5.17 -25.57 3.40
CA GLN A 304 3.99 -26.25 3.95
C GLN A 304 2.71 -25.55 3.48
N PRO A 305 1.64 -26.28 3.17
CA PRO A 305 0.41 -25.70 2.62
C PRO A 305 -0.26 -24.63 3.50
N ASP A 306 -0.03 -24.71 4.82
CA ASP A 306 -0.57 -23.77 5.83
C ASP A 306 0.34 -22.57 6.11
N SER A 307 1.48 -22.46 5.43
CA SER A 307 2.42 -21.35 5.59
C SER A 307 1.90 -20.09 4.89
N TYR A 308 1.94 -18.97 5.58
CA TYR A 308 1.75 -17.66 4.93
C TYR A 308 3.07 -17.19 4.33
N LEU A 309 3.06 -16.91 3.03
CA LEU A 309 4.22 -16.45 2.28
C LEU A 309 4.16 -14.95 2.08
N TRP A 310 5.10 -14.22 2.68
CA TRP A 310 5.26 -12.80 2.42
C TRP A 310 6.62 -12.56 1.75
N MET A 311 6.60 -12.08 0.50
CA MET A 311 7.82 -11.90 -0.27
C MET A 311 7.81 -10.57 -1.03
N ALA A 312 8.89 -9.79 -0.89
CA ALA A 312 9.05 -8.53 -1.59
C ALA A 312 10.49 -8.34 -2.08
N ALA A 313 10.63 -8.03 -3.37
CA ALA A 313 11.92 -7.85 -4.03
C ALA A 313 11.75 -7.15 -5.40
N GLN A 314 12.79 -7.20 -6.23
CA GLN A 314 12.71 -6.77 -7.63
C GLN A 314 11.54 -7.45 -8.36
N LYS A 315 10.80 -6.69 -9.19
CA LYS A 315 9.57 -7.15 -9.87
C LYS A 315 9.77 -8.44 -10.69
N SER A 316 10.88 -8.58 -11.41
CA SER A 316 11.17 -9.79 -12.20
C SER A 316 11.34 -11.03 -11.32
N GLY A 317 12.01 -10.91 -10.17
CA GLY A 317 12.17 -11.97 -9.19
C GLY A 317 10.84 -12.38 -8.56
N ILE A 318 10.00 -11.42 -8.21
CA ILE A 318 8.66 -11.67 -7.69
C ILE A 318 7.77 -12.37 -8.73
N SER A 319 7.90 -12.02 -10.01
CA SER A 319 7.18 -12.73 -11.09
C SER A 319 7.59 -14.20 -11.18
N ALA A 320 8.88 -14.52 -11.03
CA ALA A 320 9.37 -15.91 -11.00
C ALA A 320 8.85 -16.68 -9.76
N LEU A 321 8.84 -16.04 -8.58
CA LEU A 321 8.25 -16.63 -7.36
C LEU A 321 6.75 -16.85 -7.51
N ARG A 322 6.03 -15.92 -8.11
CA ARG A 322 4.59 -16.07 -8.39
C ARG A 322 4.31 -17.26 -9.30
N GLN A 323 5.07 -17.41 -10.38
CA GLN A 323 4.96 -18.55 -11.28
C GLN A 323 5.21 -19.86 -10.54
N LEU A 324 6.28 -19.95 -9.75
CA LEU A 324 6.58 -21.15 -8.97
C LEU A 324 5.48 -21.45 -7.97
N LEU A 325 5.17 -20.51 -7.08
CA LEU A 325 4.31 -20.77 -5.92
C LEU A 325 2.85 -21.00 -6.31
N LEU A 326 2.29 -20.16 -7.17
CA LEU A 326 0.87 -20.24 -7.51
C LEU A 326 0.59 -21.17 -8.69
N ALA A 327 1.41 -21.17 -9.76
CA ALA A 327 1.13 -21.94 -10.95
C ALA A 327 1.76 -23.34 -10.93
N GLU A 328 2.99 -23.50 -10.42
CA GLU A 328 3.67 -24.82 -10.40
C GLU A 328 3.35 -25.62 -9.13
N LEU A 329 3.41 -24.97 -7.95
CA LEU A 329 3.21 -25.66 -6.65
C LEU A 329 1.77 -25.61 -6.16
N GLY A 330 0.90 -24.74 -6.73
CA GLY A 330 -0.50 -24.63 -6.34
C GLY A 330 -0.72 -24.11 -4.92
N HIS A 331 0.22 -23.30 -4.40
CA HIS A 331 0.07 -22.72 -3.06
C HIS A 331 -1.11 -21.76 -3.02
N ASP A 332 -1.83 -21.68 -1.89
CA ASP A 332 -3.03 -20.87 -1.76
C ASP A 332 -2.73 -19.38 -1.93
N LYS A 333 -3.42 -18.75 -2.89
CA LYS A 333 -3.32 -17.29 -3.13
C LYS A 333 -3.69 -16.47 -1.89
N ALA A 334 -4.64 -16.93 -1.07
CA ALA A 334 -5.04 -16.26 0.16
C ALA A 334 -3.94 -16.27 1.23
N LEU A 335 -3.01 -17.21 1.16
CA LEU A 335 -1.84 -17.32 2.04
C LEU A 335 -0.57 -16.78 1.38
N THR A 336 -0.70 -15.95 0.32
CA THR A 336 0.46 -15.51 -0.46
C THR A 336 0.42 -14.02 -0.75
N HIS A 337 1.39 -13.27 -0.21
CA HIS A 337 1.64 -11.87 -0.53
C HIS A 337 2.96 -11.72 -1.30
N LEU A 338 2.88 -11.32 -2.55
CA LEU A 338 4.05 -11.14 -3.45
C LEU A 338 4.07 -9.72 -4.01
N ALA A 339 5.04 -8.92 -3.60
CA ALA A 339 5.14 -7.51 -3.93
C ALA A 339 6.44 -7.16 -4.70
N GLY A 340 6.32 -6.61 -5.89
CA GLY A 340 7.45 -6.02 -6.63
C GLY A 340 7.74 -4.62 -6.12
N TYR A 341 8.83 -4.44 -5.37
CA TYR A 341 9.17 -3.15 -4.76
C TYR A 341 9.89 -2.21 -5.72
N TRP A 342 10.63 -2.75 -6.68
CA TRP A 342 11.38 -1.95 -7.64
C TRP A 342 11.56 -2.65 -9.00
N ILE A 343 11.93 -1.87 -9.98
CA ILE A 343 12.19 -2.30 -11.37
C ILE A 343 13.61 -1.87 -11.69
N ALA A 344 14.41 -2.80 -12.27
CA ALA A 344 15.76 -2.49 -12.76
C ALA A 344 15.71 -1.69 -14.06
#